data_0f0a4af3ef694ffcc4747235faf9a473
#
_entry.id   0f0a4af3ef694ffcc4747235faf9a473
#
_cell.length_a   1.000
_cell.length_b   1.000
_cell.length_c   1.000
_cell.angle_alpha   90.00
_cell.angle_beta   90.00
_cell.angle_gamma   90.00
#
_symmetry.space_group_name_H-M   'P 1'
#
loop_
_entity.id
_entity.type
_entity.pdbx_description
1 polymer ?
#
loop_
_entity_poly.entity_id
_entity_poly.type
_entity_poly.pdbx_seq_one_letter_code
_entity_poly.pdbx_strand_id
1 'polypeptide(L)'
;MVRDDIPVTSPSQTLVDLATELDPIALERAVNDADKRDLIDPEALQEELMRFGGIPGVRPLRRLLDKLFFRLSDSDLEIYFRRIVRAARLPIPLTKQRVNRFEVDFFWPQLGLIAETDGLRYHRTPSAQLRDARRDRAHVMAGMTPLRFTHYEVRYEPSRVRAELVNTVAMLRKRIRV
;
A
#
# COMPACT_ATOMS: atom_id res chain seq x y z
N MET A 1 -1.98 -3.42 -29.53
CA MET A 1 -3.40 -3.77 -29.46
C MET A 1 -4.22 -2.72 -30.17
N VAL A 2 -5.50 -2.94 -30.46
CA VAL A 2 -6.38 -1.94 -31.11
C VAL A 2 -7.52 -1.62 -30.14
N ARG A 3 -7.84 -0.34 -29.98
CA ARG A 3 -8.95 0.16 -29.16
C ARG A 3 -9.68 1.24 -29.95
N ASP A 4 -10.98 1.07 -30.20
CA ASP A 4 -11.80 1.97 -30.99
C ASP A 4 -11.18 2.27 -32.38
N ASP A 5 -10.69 1.21 -33.06
CA ASP A 5 -9.98 1.24 -34.34
C ASP A 5 -8.63 2.02 -34.34
N ILE A 6 -8.14 2.41 -33.17
CA ILE A 6 -6.85 3.09 -33.01
C ILE A 6 -5.80 2.09 -32.52
N PRO A 7 -4.63 1.97 -33.20
CA PRO A 7 -3.51 1.19 -32.68
C PRO A 7 -2.97 1.84 -31.40
N VAL A 8 -2.97 1.09 -30.29
CA VAL A 8 -2.42 1.55 -29.01
C VAL A 8 -1.41 0.53 -28.47
N THR A 9 -0.46 0.99 -27.70
CA THR A 9 0.45 0.11 -26.95
C THR A 9 -0.30 -0.67 -25.87
N SER A 10 0.19 -1.85 -25.52
CA SER A 10 -0.30 -2.54 -24.32
C SER A 10 0.13 -1.79 -23.06
N PRO A 11 -0.54 -1.97 -21.92
CA PRO A 11 -0.09 -1.39 -20.66
C PRO A 11 1.34 -1.76 -20.32
N SER A 12 1.73 -3.02 -20.50
CA SER A 12 3.12 -3.49 -20.31
C SER A 12 4.10 -2.75 -21.21
N GLN A 13 3.78 -2.60 -22.51
CA GLN A 13 4.63 -1.87 -23.45
C GLN A 13 4.72 -0.40 -23.08
N THR A 14 3.61 0.22 -22.69
CA THR A 14 3.59 1.62 -22.24
C THR A 14 4.53 1.82 -21.03
N LEU A 15 4.53 0.90 -20.06
CA LEU A 15 5.44 0.97 -18.92
C LEU A 15 6.92 0.78 -19.31
N VAL A 16 7.20 -0.08 -20.30
CA VAL A 16 8.56 -0.23 -20.85
C VAL A 16 9.01 1.07 -21.51
N ASP A 17 8.15 1.71 -22.29
CA ASP A 17 8.46 2.98 -22.95
C ASP A 17 8.70 4.10 -21.91
N LEU A 18 7.80 4.22 -20.93
CA LEU A 18 7.94 5.17 -19.81
C LEU A 18 9.21 4.95 -18.99
N ALA A 19 9.67 3.70 -18.86
CA ALA A 19 10.89 3.39 -18.13
C ALA A 19 12.18 3.90 -18.80
N THR A 20 12.10 4.38 -20.04
CA THR A 20 13.21 5.05 -20.72
C THR A 20 13.29 6.55 -20.39
N GLU A 21 12.19 7.16 -19.96
CA GLU A 21 12.04 8.60 -19.80
C GLU A 21 11.90 9.03 -18.33
N LEU A 22 11.23 8.19 -17.53
CA LEU A 22 10.90 8.52 -16.15
C LEU A 22 12.04 8.21 -15.19
N ASP A 23 12.19 9.05 -14.18
CA ASP A 23 13.01 8.72 -13.01
C ASP A 23 12.42 7.54 -12.22
N PRO A 24 13.20 6.86 -11.36
CA PRO A 24 12.74 5.67 -10.65
C PRO A 24 11.50 5.88 -9.78
N ILE A 25 11.28 7.08 -9.24
CA ILE A 25 10.12 7.40 -8.38
C ILE A 25 8.87 7.58 -9.24
N ALA A 26 9.01 8.29 -10.35
CA ALA A 26 7.92 8.50 -11.31
C ALA A 26 7.51 7.17 -11.98
N LEU A 27 8.49 6.32 -12.32
CA LEU A 27 8.24 4.99 -12.88
C LEU A 27 7.51 4.09 -11.87
N GLU A 28 7.91 4.09 -10.60
CA GLU A 28 7.23 3.33 -9.55
C GLU A 28 5.77 3.78 -9.38
N ARG A 29 5.51 5.10 -9.46
CA ARG A 29 4.14 5.62 -9.43
C ARG A 29 3.32 5.15 -10.63
N ALA A 30 3.90 5.15 -11.84
CA ALA A 30 3.24 4.69 -13.05
C ALA A 30 2.87 3.19 -12.96
N VAL A 31 3.76 2.35 -12.46
CA VAL A 31 3.50 0.92 -12.23
C VAL A 31 2.37 0.74 -11.22
N ASN A 32 2.43 1.43 -10.08
CA ASN A 32 1.40 1.35 -9.05
C ASN A 32 0.04 1.87 -9.52
N ASP A 33 0.00 2.90 -10.37
CA ASP A 33 -1.25 3.42 -10.92
C ASP A 33 -1.85 2.44 -11.94
N ALA A 34 -1.02 1.80 -12.75
CA ALA A 34 -1.46 0.76 -13.69
C ALA A 34 -2.00 -0.48 -12.96
N ASP A 35 -1.34 -0.93 -11.89
CA ASP A 35 -1.79 -2.03 -11.03
C ASP A 35 -3.11 -1.67 -10.33
N LYS A 36 -3.21 -0.49 -9.72
CA LYS A 36 -4.42 0.00 -9.06
C LYS A 36 -5.64 0.07 -9.99
N ARG A 37 -5.42 0.26 -11.28
CA ARG A 37 -6.46 0.29 -12.31
C ARG A 37 -6.71 -1.07 -12.97
N ASP A 38 -6.13 -2.14 -12.43
CA ASP A 38 -6.19 -3.50 -12.99
C ASP A 38 -5.75 -3.58 -14.47
N LEU A 39 -4.82 -2.69 -14.90
CA LEU A 39 -4.27 -2.68 -16.24
C LEU A 39 -3.11 -3.66 -16.40
N ILE A 40 -2.43 -3.97 -15.31
CA ILE A 40 -1.33 -4.94 -15.24
C ILE A 40 -1.45 -5.77 -13.97
N ASP A 41 -0.84 -6.93 -14.02
CA ASP A 41 -0.45 -7.72 -12.86
C ASP A 41 1.09 -7.62 -12.74
N PRO A 42 1.65 -7.05 -11.66
CA PRO A 42 3.09 -6.87 -11.53
C PRO A 42 3.89 -8.17 -11.60
N GLU A 43 3.36 -9.29 -11.07
CA GLU A 43 4.02 -10.61 -11.11
C GLU A 43 4.06 -11.13 -12.56
N ALA A 44 2.92 -11.06 -13.26
CA ALA A 44 2.84 -11.44 -14.67
C ALA A 44 3.71 -10.53 -15.55
N LEU A 45 3.74 -9.22 -15.25
CA LEU A 45 4.62 -8.27 -15.93
C LEU A 45 6.10 -8.62 -15.73
N GLN A 46 6.50 -8.99 -14.51
CA GLN A 46 7.87 -9.42 -14.26
C GLN A 46 8.25 -10.66 -15.08
N GLU A 47 7.36 -11.65 -15.14
CA GLU A 47 7.56 -12.86 -15.97
C GLU A 47 7.60 -12.52 -17.46
N GLU A 48 6.72 -11.63 -17.92
CA GLU A 48 6.71 -11.17 -19.33
C GLU A 48 8.04 -10.50 -19.68
N LEU A 49 8.53 -9.59 -18.84
CA LEU A 49 9.79 -8.88 -19.04
C LEU A 49 11.02 -9.81 -19.05
N MET A 50 10.94 -10.99 -18.43
CA MET A 50 12.01 -12.00 -18.48
C MET A 50 12.24 -12.51 -19.91
N ARG A 51 11.21 -12.46 -20.75
CA ARG A 51 11.26 -12.91 -22.17
C ARG A 51 11.80 -11.84 -23.11
N PHE A 52 11.84 -10.58 -22.67
CA PHE A 52 12.33 -9.46 -23.47
C PHE A 52 13.76 -9.13 -23.10
N GLY A 53 14.69 -9.37 -24.03
CA GLY A 53 16.11 -8.97 -23.89
C GLY A 53 16.45 -7.80 -24.82
N GLY A 54 17.28 -6.87 -24.36
CA GLY A 54 17.85 -5.82 -25.23
C GLY A 54 16.94 -4.64 -25.56
N ILE A 55 15.70 -4.61 -25.09
CA ILE A 55 14.77 -3.50 -25.30
C ILE A 55 15.08 -2.40 -24.25
N PRO A 56 15.30 -1.14 -24.67
CA PRO A 56 15.39 -0.01 -23.74
C PRO A 56 14.16 0.03 -22.82
N GLY A 57 14.35 0.39 -21.55
CA GLY A 57 13.27 0.42 -20.57
C GLY A 57 12.98 -0.89 -19.85
N VAL A 58 13.25 -2.05 -20.46
CA VAL A 58 13.05 -3.35 -19.79
C VAL A 58 13.94 -3.48 -18.55
N ARG A 59 15.20 -3.09 -18.64
CA ARG A 59 16.14 -3.20 -17.51
C ARG A 59 15.79 -2.30 -16.32
N PRO A 60 15.46 -1.00 -16.49
CA PRO A 60 14.97 -0.16 -15.39
C PRO A 60 13.67 -0.69 -14.77
N LEU A 61 12.71 -1.12 -15.60
CA LEU A 61 11.43 -1.64 -15.13
C LEU A 61 11.60 -2.97 -14.35
N ARG A 62 12.45 -3.88 -14.83
CA ARG A 62 12.80 -5.10 -14.08
C ARG A 62 13.44 -4.78 -12.74
N ARG A 63 14.40 -3.87 -12.71
CA ARG A 63 15.03 -3.43 -11.45
C ARG A 63 14.02 -2.85 -10.45
N LEU A 64 13.02 -2.15 -10.96
CA LEU A 64 11.95 -1.61 -10.14
C LEU A 64 11.08 -2.73 -9.60
N LEU A 65 10.61 -3.63 -10.45
CA LEU A 65 9.80 -4.78 -10.06
C LEU A 65 10.57 -5.68 -9.09
N ASP A 66 11.84 -5.96 -9.34
CA ASP A 66 12.69 -6.71 -8.41
C ASP A 66 12.79 -6.02 -7.03
N LYS A 67 12.79 -4.68 -6.97
CA LYS A 67 12.74 -3.93 -5.70
C LYS A 67 11.37 -3.94 -5.05
N LEU A 68 10.29 -3.96 -5.84
CA LEU A 68 8.92 -4.06 -5.35
C LEU A 68 8.65 -5.49 -4.84
N PHE A 69 9.22 -6.50 -5.49
CA PHE A 69 9.20 -7.90 -5.05
C PHE A 69 10.28 -8.20 -3.99
N PHE A 70 11.38 -7.47 -4.01
CA PHE A 70 12.30 -7.38 -2.89
C PHE A 70 11.60 -6.50 -1.85
N ARG A 71 10.65 -7.12 -1.17
CA ARG A 71 9.83 -6.59 -0.10
C ARG A 71 10.60 -5.50 0.64
N LEU A 72 10.15 -4.27 0.58
CA LEU A 72 10.19 -3.50 1.81
C LEU A 72 9.59 -4.46 2.84
N SER A 73 10.43 -5.01 3.68
CA SER A 73 9.96 -5.91 4.72
C SER A 73 8.83 -5.18 5.41
N ASP A 74 7.82 -5.88 5.91
CA ASP A 74 6.75 -5.25 6.71
C ASP A 74 7.37 -4.28 7.73
N SER A 75 8.64 -4.52 8.14
CA SER A 75 9.46 -3.64 8.98
C SER A 75 9.80 -2.27 8.35
N ASP A 76 10.06 -2.15 7.05
CA ASP A 76 10.39 -0.85 6.44
C ASP A 76 9.16 0.03 6.32
N LEU A 77 8.02 -0.55 5.94
CA LEU A 77 6.74 0.14 5.89
C LEU A 77 6.34 0.64 7.28
N GLU A 78 6.55 -0.18 8.31
CA GLU A 78 6.36 0.20 9.71
C GLU A 78 7.28 1.35 10.13
N ILE A 79 8.54 1.38 9.68
CA ILE A 79 9.46 2.48 9.95
C ILE A 79 8.96 3.78 9.33
N TYR A 80 8.48 3.76 8.08
CA TYR A 80 7.89 4.93 7.44
C TYR A 80 6.64 5.40 8.17
N PHE A 81 5.74 4.48 8.52
CA PHE A 81 4.53 4.81 9.25
C PHE A 81 4.84 5.42 10.63
N ARG A 82 5.80 4.89 11.37
CA ARG A 82 6.27 5.46 12.65
C ARG A 82 6.79 6.89 12.50
N ARG A 83 7.44 7.23 11.37
CA ARG A 83 7.85 8.62 11.08
C ARG A 83 6.64 9.53 10.91
N ILE A 84 5.59 9.07 10.22
CA ILE A 84 4.33 9.80 10.06
C ILE A 84 3.68 10.04 11.43
N VAL A 85 3.57 9.02 12.28
CA VAL A 85 3.02 9.11 13.64
C VAL A 85 3.77 10.15 14.47
N ARG A 86 5.11 10.15 14.43
CA ARG A 86 5.95 11.14 15.11
C ARG A 86 5.71 12.56 14.58
N ALA A 87 5.68 12.73 13.26
CA ALA A 87 5.40 14.02 12.62
C ALA A 87 4.01 14.54 12.93
N ALA A 88 3.05 13.66 13.19
CA ALA A 88 1.70 13.98 13.65
C ALA A 88 1.62 14.34 15.15
N ARG A 89 2.72 14.19 15.89
CA ARG A 89 2.78 14.38 17.36
C ARG A 89 1.72 13.56 18.11
N LEU A 90 1.44 12.37 17.60
CA LEU A 90 0.52 11.42 18.23
C LEU A 90 1.23 10.62 19.33
N PRO A 91 0.48 10.07 20.30
CA PRO A 91 1.03 9.14 21.27
C PRO A 91 1.75 7.98 20.55
N ILE A 92 2.79 7.45 21.18
CA ILE A 92 3.51 6.29 20.63
C ILE A 92 2.58 5.07 20.69
N PRO A 93 2.30 4.39 19.58
CA PRO A 93 1.47 3.19 19.58
C PRO A 93 2.24 1.98 20.13
N LEU A 94 1.53 1.03 20.69
CA LEU A 94 2.03 -0.33 20.84
C LEU A 94 2.12 -0.98 19.47
N THR A 95 3.12 -1.84 19.26
CA THR A 95 3.32 -2.50 17.96
C THR A 95 3.22 -4.01 18.10
N LYS A 96 2.76 -4.68 17.02
CA LYS A 96 2.60 -6.14 16.97
C LYS A 96 1.84 -6.70 18.17
N GLN A 97 0.73 -6.05 18.50
CA GLN A 97 -0.12 -6.46 19.60
C GLN A 97 -1.22 -7.41 19.12
N ARG A 98 -1.62 -8.32 20.01
CA ARG A 98 -2.76 -9.19 19.76
C ARG A 98 -4.04 -8.56 20.30
N VAL A 99 -4.90 -8.09 19.40
CA VAL A 99 -6.18 -7.45 19.70
C VAL A 99 -7.32 -8.28 19.07
N ASN A 100 -8.31 -8.68 19.87
CA ASN A 100 -9.43 -9.51 19.40
C ASN A 100 -9.00 -10.77 18.64
N ARG A 101 -7.94 -11.45 19.11
CA ARG A 101 -7.32 -12.65 18.51
C ARG A 101 -6.51 -12.42 17.26
N PHE A 102 -6.44 -11.19 16.75
CA PHE A 102 -5.66 -10.82 15.57
C PHE A 102 -4.42 -10.02 15.96
N GLU A 103 -3.31 -10.28 15.30
CA GLU A 103 -2.13 -9.44 15.42
C GLU A 103 -2.35 -8.18 14.59
N VAL A 104 -2.02 -7.01 15.18
CA VAL A 104 -2.16 -5.70 14.55
C VAL A 104 -0.83 -4.96 14.59
N ASP A 105 -0.53 -4.18 13.55
CA ASP A 105 0.76 -3.50 13.42
C ASP A 105 0.92 -2.40 14.45
N PHE A 106 -0.12 -1.56 14.64
CA PHE A 106 -0.11 -0.41 15.54
C PHE A 106 -1.41 -0.32 16.33
N PHE A 107 -1.30 -0.14 17.62
CA PHE A 107 -2.44 -0.06 18.52
C PHE A 107 -2.31 1.07 19.55
N TRP A 108 -3.34 1.86 19.70
CA TRP A 108 -3.50 2.87 20.74
C TRP A 108 -4.64 2.47 21.69
N PRO A 109 -4.35 1.76 22.77
CA PRO A 109 -5.38 1.23 23.68
C PRO A 109 -6.31 2.31 24.22
N GLN A 110 -5.78 3.49 24.59
CA GLN A 110 -6.53 4.59 25.18
C GLN A 110 -7.53 5.21 24.19
N LEU A 111 -7.35 5.00 22.90
CA LEU A 111 -8.20 5.52 21.83
C LEU A 111 -9.07 4.43 21.20
N GLY A 112 -8.81 3.16 21.50
CA GLY A 112 -9.38 2.05 20.76
C GLY A 112 -9.04 2.11 19.26
N LEU A 113 -7.89 2.71 18.90
CA LEU A 113 -7.47 2.91 17.52
C LEU A 113 -6.47 1.82 17.11
N ILE A 114 -6.73 1.19 15.98
CA ILE A 114 -5.84 0.25 15.32
C ILE A 114 -5.41 0.85 13.98
N ALA A 115 -4.13 0.76 13.64
CA ALA A 115 -3.67 1.04 12.29
C ALA A 115 -2.86 -0.14 11.77
N GLU A 116 -3.11 -0.52 10.55
CA GLU A 116 -2.39 -1.56 9.83
C GLU A 116 -1.78 -0.97 8.56
N THR A 117 -0.59 -1.43 8.24
CA THR A 117 0.12 -1.05 7.04
C THR A 117 0.18 -2.26 6.11
N ASP A 118 -0.63 -2.21 5.07
CA ASP A 118 -0.64 -3.28 4.08
C ASP A 118 0.47 -3.07 3.05
N GLY A 119 1.40 -4.03 2.99
CA GLY A 119 2.32 -4.16 1.87
C GLY A 119 1.57 -4.38 0.55
N LEU A 120 2.31 -4.42 -0.56
CA LEU A 120 1.78 -4.65 -1.92
C LEU A 120 1.03 -5.99 -2.01
N ARG A 121 -0.24 -6.01 -1.66
CA ARG A 121 -1.13 -7.17 -1.79
C ARG A 121 -2.40 -6.78 -2.54
N TYR A 122 -2.24 -6.28 -3.76
CA TYR A 122 -3.38 -5.95 -4.61
C TYR A 122 -4.15 -7.21 -5.06
N HIS A 123 -3.47 -8.34 -5.23
CA HIS A 123 -4.09 -9.61 -5.61
C HIS A 123 -4.38 -10.51 -4.41
N ARG A 124 -5.27 -10.05 -3.52
CA ARG A 124 -5.76 -10.92 -2.45
C ARG A 124 -6.77 -11.91 -3.01
N THR A 125 -6.54 -13.20 -2.74
CA THR A 125 -7.54 -14.21 -3.06
C THR A 125 -8.88 -13.88 -2.38
N PRO A 126 -10.03 -14.28 -2.93
CA PRO A 126 -11.34 -14.06 -2.29
C PRO A 126 -11.38 -14.52 -0.84
N SER A 127 -10.68 -15.62 -0.51
CA SER A 127 -10.57 -16.12 0.86
C SER A 127 -9.75 -15.19 1.77
N ALA A 128 -8.70 -14.54 1.25
CA ALA A 128 -7.93 -13.56 2.00
C ALA A 128 -8.75 -12.29 2.26
N GLN A 129 -9.44 -11.77 1.24
CA GLN A 129 -10.34 -10.62 1.38
C GLN A 129 -11.45 -10.89 2.43
N LEU A 130 -12.02 -12.10 2.42
CA LEU A 130 -13.03 -12.50 3.40
C LEU A 130 -12.46 -12.53 4.83
N ARG A 131 -11.25 -13.05 5.02
CA ARG A 131 -10.58 -13.04 6.35
C ARG A 131 -10.35 -11.64 6.85
N ASP A 132 -9.85 -10.74 5.99
CA ASP A 132 -9.60 -9.35 6.34
C ASP A 132 -10.89 -8.61 6.71
N ALA A 133 -11.95 -8.77 5.91
CA ALA A 133 -13.24 -8.20 6.21
C ALA A 133 -13.86 -8.75 7.52
N ARG A 134 -13.61 -10.02 7.86
CA ARG A 134 -14.02 -10.61 9.17
C ARG A 134 -13.23 -9.99 10.32
N ARG A 135 -11.93 -9.79 10.15
CA ARG A 135 -11.04 -9.17 11.13
C ARG A 135 -11.47 -7.74 11.42
N ASP A 136 -11.67 -6.94 10.37
CA ASP A 136 -12.09 -5.54 10.50
C ASP A 136 -13.43 -5.43 11.22
N ARG A 137 -14.42 -6.27 10.85
CA ARG A 137 -15.70 -6.33 11.55
C ARG A 137 -15.57 -6.72 13.02
N ALA A 138 -14.70 -7.67 13.35
CA ALA A 138 -14.47 -8.07 14.74
C ALA A 138 -13.90 -6.91 15.56
N HIS A 139 -12.99 -6.10 15.00
CA HIS A 139 -12.48 -4.92 15.67
C HIS A 139 -13.57 -3.86 15.88
N VAL A 140 -14.37 -3.57 14.83
CA VAL A 140 -15.49 -2.61 14.93
C VAL A 140 -16.53 -3.05 15.96
N MET A 141 -16.91 -4.33 15.97
CA MET A 141 -17.87 -4.88 16.96
C MET A 141 -17.34 -4.82 18.40
N ALA A 142 -16.03 -4.84 18.58
CA ALA A 142 -15.38 -4.65 19.87
C ALA A 142 -15.15 -3.16 20.24
N GLY A 143 -15.77 -2.23 19.51
CA GLY A 143 -15.68 -0.79 19.76
C GLY A 143 -14.35 -0.15 19.30
N MET A 144 -13.53 -0.88 18.55
CA MET A 144 -12.27 -0.37 18.00
C MET A 144 -12.50 0.36 16.68
N THR A 145 -11.58 1.22 16.33
CA THR A 145 -11.54 1.92 15.05
C THR A 145 -10.34 1.42 14.26
N PRO A 146 -10.52 0.48 13.33
CA PRO A 146 -9.44 0.02 12.47
C PRO A 146 -9.24 1.00 11.30
N LEU A 147 -7.99 1.40 11.05
CA LEU A 147 -7.52 2.09 9.86
C LEU A 147 -6.55 1.18 9.13
N ARG A 148 -6.57 1.25 7.81
CA ARG A 148 -5.67 0.48 6.96
C ARG A 148 -5.05 1.42 5.94
N PHE A 149 -3.73 1.42 5.90
CA PHE A 149 -2.95 2.24 4.99
C PHE A 149 -2.15 1.34 4.06
N THR A 150 -2.30 1.57 2.78
CA THR A 150 -1.54 0.85 1.77
C THR A 150 -0.09 1.32 1.74
N HIS A 151 0.80 0.49 1.19
CA HIS A 151 2.19 0.87 0.92
C HIS A 151 2.27 2.20 0.16
N TYR A 152 1.42 2.38 -0.86
CA TYR A 152 1.38 3.59 -1.67
C TYR A 152 1.10 4.84 -0.82
N GLU A 153 0.07 4.80 0.02
CA GLU A 153 -0.30 5.93 0.88
C GLU A 153 0.81 6.28 1.87
N VAL A 154 1.38 5.28 2.54
CA VAL A 154 2.46 5.48 3.51
C VAL A 154 3.71 6.05 2.84
N ARG A 155 4.04 5.58 1.65
CA ARG A 155 5.27 5.94 0.93
C ARG A 155 5.15 7.25 0.18
N TYR A 156 4.04 7.48 -0.52
CA TYR A 156 3.88 8.59 -1.47
C TYR A 156 2.89 9.67 -1.05
N GLU A 157 1.97 9.37 -0.12
CA GLU A 157 0.99 10.31 0.41
C GLU A 157 1.11 10.50 1.94
N PRO A 158 2.32 10.61 2.53
CA PRO A 158 2.49 10.65 3.99
C PRO A 158 1.76 11.81 4.66
N SER A 159 1.58 12.92 3.94
CA SER A 159 0.82 14.08 4.46
C SER A 159 -0.67 13.78 4.59
N ARG A 160 -1.24 13.00 3.67
CA ARG A 160 -2.63 12.54 3.71
C ARG A 160 -2.84 11.56 4.86
N VAL A 161 -1.97 10.55 4.97
CA VAL A 161 -2.00 9.58 6.07
C VAL A 161 -1.91 10.31 7.41
N ARG A 162 -1.00 11.30 7.52
CA ARG A 162 -0.88 12.12 8.73
C ARG A 162 -2.16 12.88 9.06
N ALA A 163 -2.78 13.52 8.08
CA ALA A 163 -4.02 14.28 8.28
C ALA A 163 -5.17 13.36 8.74
N GLU A 164 -5.29 12.19 8.14
CA GLU A 164 -6.31 11.20 8.49
C GLU A 164 -6.11 10.67 9.92
N LEU A 165 -4.88 10.34 10.31
CA LEU A 165 -4.57 9.94 11.68
C LEU A 165 -4.91 11.03 12.70
N VAL A 166 -4.51 12.30 12.43
CA VAL A 166 -4.79 13.42 13.32
C VAL A 166 -6.31 13.64 13.49
N ASN A 167 -7.05 13.61 12.39
CA ASN A 167 -8.50 13.79 12.40
C ASN A 167 -9.20 12.66 13.15
N THR A 168 -8.80 11.42 12.92
CA THR A 168 -9.34 10.24 13.62
C THR A 168 -9.08 10.32 15.11
N VAL A 169 -7.84 10.63 15.51
CA VAL A 169 -7.50 10.79 16.94
C VAL A 169 -8.28 11.93 17.59
N ALA A 170 -8.46 13.05 16.89
CA ALA A 170 -9.27 14.16 17.39
C ALA A 170 -10.75 13.78 17.61
N MET A 171 -11.31 13.01 16.67
CA MET A 171 -12.66 12.48 16.77
C MET A 171 -12.80 11.51 17.95
N LEU A 172 -11.87 10.57 18.11
CA LEU A 172 -11.91 9.58 19.18
C LEU A 172 -11.74 10.20 20.57
N ARG A 173 -10.86 11.19 20.70
CA ARG A 173 -10.71 11.95 21.97
C ARG A 173 -12.00 12.67 22.39
N LYS A 174 -12.79 13.17 21.44
CA LYS A 174 -14.09 13.77 21.75
C LYS A 174 -15.09 12.74 22.28
N ARG A 175 -15.07 11.52 21.73
CA ARG A 175 -15.96 10.42 22.18
C ARG A 175 -15.67 9.95 23.60
N ILE A 176 -14.40 9.98 24.02
CA ILE A 176 -13.99 9.50 25.36
C ILE A 176 -14.30 10.54 26.46
N ARG A 177 -14.48 11.81 26.09
CA ARG A 177 -14.76 12.91 27.04
C ARG A 177 -16.26 13.10 27.33
N VAL A 178 -17.12 12.39 26.65
CA VAL A 178 -18.57 12.36 26.87
C VAL A 178 -18.96 11.16 27.71
#